data_460de9dd922cea5724e659c9347d15e2
#
_entry.id   460de9dd922cea5724e659c9347d15e2
#
_cell.length_a   1.000
_cell.length_b   1.000
_cell.length_c   1.000
_cell.angle_alpha   90.00
_cell.angle_beta   90.00
_cell.angle_gamma   90.00
#
_symmetry.space_group_name_H-M   'P 1'
#
loop_
_entity.id
_entity.type
_entity.pdbx_description
1 polymer ?
#
loop_
_entity_poly.entity_id
_entity_poly.type
_entity_poly.pdbx_seq_one_letter_code
_entity_poly.pdbx_strand_id
1 'polypeptide(L)'
;QEEWNPPPLAGQPMSEFELIDEMAILALPNDSRIVTIEEARSELDDASRILFTLQALQDEAHDLTEELEVIVETLPPTHPHVVELADQLGNLVKEWQGVSDKLSELGARIASFNPGHLEWYGVVDGYLVLFSWCQGEDDIEWWYTLDSCLSGRRPLVEA
;
A
#
# COMPACT_ATOMS: atom_id res chain seq x y z
N GLN A 1 -11.25 21.68 -3.27
CA GLN A 1 -11.18 20.34 -3.72
C GLN A 1 -12.50 19.61 -3.61
N GLU A 2 -12.78 18.84 -4.57
CA GLU A 2 -14.05 18.17 -4.70
C GLU A 2 -13.94 16.77 -4.14
N GLU A 3 -14.70 16.47 -3.13
CA GLU A 3 -14.68 15.10 -2.68
C GLU A 3 -15.45 14.23 -3.64
N TRP A 4 -15.04 12.99 -3.67
CA TRP A 4 -15.70 12.02 -4.50
C TRP A 4 -17.09 11.77 -3.96
N ASN A 5 -18.09 11.98 -4.79
CA ASN A 5 -19.47 11.81 -4.37
C ASN A 5 -19.88 10.36 -4.52
N PRO A 6 -20.73 9.90 -3.61
CA PRO A 6 -21.27 8.56 -3.77
C PRO A 6 -22.11 8.47 -5.03
N PRO A 7 -22.45 7.25 -5.40
CA PRO A 7 -23.24 7.05 -6.61
C PRO A 7 -24.51 7.85 -6.63
N PRO A 8 -24.99 8.08 -7.81
CA PRO A 8 -26.21 8.85 -7.94
C PRO A 8 -27.38 8.21 -7.25
N LEU A 9 -28.28 9.04 -6.85
CA LEU A 9 -29.50 8.58 -6.24
C LEU A 9 -30.35 7.85 -7.26
N ALA A 10 -31.34 7.15 -6.74
CA ALA A 10 -32.25 6.43 -7.59
C ALA A 10 -32.85 7.42 -8.62
N GLY A 11 -32.88 6.97 -9.85
CA GLY A 11 -33.42 7.79 -10.92
C GLY A 11 -32.38 8.40 -11.82
N GLN A 12 -31.12 8.36 -11.41
CA GLN A 12 -30.07 8.88 -12.28
C GLN A 12 -29.60 7.80 -13.24
N PRO A 13 -29.16 8.20 -14.43
CA PRO A 13 -28.70 7.20 -15.39
C PRO A 13 -27.48 6.47 -14.92
N MET A 14 -27.46 5.18 -15.15
CA MET A 14 -26.29 4.39 -14.82
C MET A 14 -25.07 4.80 -15.63
N SER A 15 -25.29 5.30 -16.83
CA SER A 15 -24.15 5.67 -17.66
C SER A 15 -23.34 6.81 -17.07
N GLU A 16 -23.98 7.77 -16.42
CA GLU A 16 -23.25 8.85 -15.76
C GLU A 16 -22.38 8.31 -14.65
N PHE A 17 -22.94 7.37 -13.92
CA PHE A 17 -22.25 6.78 -12.80
C PHE A 17 -21.04 5.97 -13.26
N GLU A 18 -21.25 5.21 -14.34
CA GLU A 18 -20.14 4.44 -14.90
C GLU A 18 -19.03 5.36 -15.42
N LEU A 19 -19.43 6.50 -15.98
CA LEU A 19 -18.43 7.46 -16.47
C LEU A 19 -17.60 8.03 -15.34
N ILE A 20 -18.25 8.33 -14.20
CA ILE A 20 -17.52 8.85 -13.05
C ILE A 20 -16.50 7.83 -12.57
N ASP A 21 -16.87 6.55 -12.54
CA ASP A 21 -15.96 5.53 -12.09
C ASP A 21 -14.80 5.35 -13.07
N GLU A 22 -15.08 5.45 -14.36
CA GLU A 22 -14.01 5.39 -15.36
C GLU A 22 -13.02 6.52 -15.17
N MET A 23 -13.50 7.71 -14.88
CA MET A 23 -12.60 8.83 -14.65
C MET A 23 -11.74 8.61 -13.41
N ALA A 24 -12.33 8.02 -12.38
CA ALA A 24 -11.56 7.70 -11.19
C ALA A 24 -10.46 6.70 -11.51
N ILE A 25 -10.77 5.71 -12.34
CA ILE A 25 -9.78 4.71 -12.75
C ILE A 25 -8.64 5.37 -13.53
N LEU A 26 -8.98 6.28 -14.43
CA LEU A 26 -7.96 6.96 -15.22
C LEU A 26 -7.08 7.86 -14.37
N ALA A 27 -7.55 8.28 -13.21
CA ALA A 27 -6.78 9.14 -12.33
C ALA A 27 -5.81 8.37 -11.43
N LEU A 28 -5.82 7.04 -11.48
CA LEU A 28 -4.91 6.25 -10.66
C LEU A 28 -3.48 6.42 -11.12
N PRO A 29 -2.52 6.20 -10.21
CA PRO A 29 -1.11 6.22 -10.63
C PRO A 29 -0.85 5.21 -11.73
N ASN A 30 0.16 5.49 -12.53
CA ASN A 30 0.43 4.70 -13.73
C ASN A 30 0.69 3.23 -13.45
N ASP A 31 1.27 2.91 -12.30
CA ASP A 31 1.58 1.53 -11.96
C ASP A 31 0.47 0.85 -11.17
N SER A 32 -0.69 1.50 -11.07
CA SER A 32 -1.81 0.90 -10.35
C SER A 32 -2.45 -0.21 -11.15
N ARG A 33 -2.99 -1.18 -10.44
CA ARG A 33 -3.60 -2.34 -11.05
C ARG A 33 -4.91 -2.61 -10.33
N ILE A 34 -5.95 -2.85 -11.10
CA ILE A 34 -7.26 -3.19 -10.56
C ILE A 34 -7.41 -4.69 -10.61
N VAL A 35 -7.73 -5.30 -9.48
CA VAL A 35 -7.80 -6.74 -9.37
C VAL A 35 -9.19 -7.16 -8.89
N THR A 36 -9.52 -8.42 -9.15
CA THR A 36 -10.71 -9.01 -8.56
C THR A 36 -10.37 -9.43 -7.13
N ILE A 37 -11.43 -9.66 -6.33
CA ILE A 37 -11.20 -10.12 -4.98
C ILE A 37 -10.51 -11.49 -4.97
N GLU A 38 -10.83 -12.33 -5.94
CA GLU A 38 -10.19 -13.63 -6.05
C GLU A 38 -8.70 -13.49 -6.34
N GLU A 39 -8.36 -12.57 -7.23
CA GLU A 39 -6.95 -12.32 -7.52
C GLU A 39 -6.22 -11.80 -6.29
N ALA A 40 -6.81 -10.84 -5.59
CA ALA A 40 -6.20 -10.30 -4.40
C ALA A 40 -5.99 -11.38 -3.35
N ARG A 41 -7.00 -12.23 -3.15
CA ARG A 41 -6.89 -13.29 -2.17
C ARG A 41 -5.84 -14.31 -2.54
N SER A 42 -5.69 -14.60 -3.83
CA SER A 42 -4.67 -15.55 -4.26
C SER A 42 -3.26 -15.01 -4.07
N GLU A 43 -3.11 -13.69 -4.02
CA GLU A 43 -1.81 -13.06 -3.85
C GLU A 43 -1.50 -12.69 -2.41
N LEU A 44 -2.45 -12.91 -1.50
CA LEU A 44 -2.30 -12.44 -0.12
C LEU A 44 -1.10 -13.03 0.58
N ASP A 45 -0.86 -14.34 0.40
CA ASP A 45 0.26 -14.99 1.05
C ASP A 45 1.58 -14.36 0.65
N ASP A 46 1.77 -14.15 -0.65
CA ASP A 46 2.99 -13.51 -1.13
C ASP A 46 3.08 -12.07 -0.66
N ALA A 47 1.98 -11.34 -0.74
CA ALA A 47 1.96 -9.94 -0.35
C ALA A 47 2.25 -9.78 1.14
N SER A 48 1.71 -10.66 1.98
CA SER A 48 1.95 -10.55 3.41
C SER A 48 3.40 -10.87 3.76
N ARG A 49 4.02 -11.82 3.06
CA ARG A 49 5.45 -12.10 3.26
C ARG A 49 6.31 -10.91 2.84
N ILE A 50 5.94 -10.26 1.74
CA ILE A 50 6.66 -9.08 1.30
C ILE A 50 6.51 -7.95 2.32
N LEU A 51 5.31 -7.76 2.83
CA LEU A 51 5.09 -6.75 3.87
C LEU A 51 5.97 -7.02 5.09
N PHE A 52 6.02 -8.27 5.52
CA PHE A 52 6.85 -8.63 6.66
C PHE A 52 8.31 -8.31 6.40
N THR A 53 8.80 -8.63 5.20
CA THR A 53 10.16 -8.30 4.81
C THR A 53 10.41 -6.79 4.81
N LEU A 54 9.46 -6.03 4.28
CA LEU A 54 9.61 -4.58 4.25
C LEU A 54 9.61 -3.99 5.66
N GLN A 55 8.79 -4.54 6.55
CA GLN A 55 8.79 -4.10 7.94
C GLN A 55 10.15 -4.34 8.60
N ALA A 56 10.75 -5.50 8.35
CA ALA A 56 12.07 -5.80 8.90
C ALA A 56 13.14 -4.88 8.33
N LEU A 57 13.09 -4.63 7.03
CA LEU A 57 14.04 -3.72 6.40
C LEU A 57 13.90 -2.30 6.93
N GLN A 58 12.66 -1.87 7.18
CA GLN A 58 12.44 -0.54 7.71
C GLN A 58 13.01 -0.40 9.11
N ASP A 59 12.83 -1.42 9.94
CA ASP A 59 13.39 -1.41 11.29
C ASP A 59 14.90 -1.35 11.25
N GLU A 60 15.51 -2.13 10.37
CA GLU A 60 16.96 -2.15 10.24
C GLU A 60 17.49 -0.82 9.75
N ALA A 61 16.81 -0.22 8.77
CA ALA A 61 17.21 1.09 8.26
C ALA A 61 17.08 2.16 9.33
N HIS A 62 16.05 2.06 10.15
CA HIS A 62 15.86 3.01 11.24
C HIS A 62 17.00 2.92 12.24
N ASP A 63 17.40 1.71 12.62
CA ASP A 63 18.50 1.52 13.55
C ASP A 63 19.80 2.07 13.00
N LEU A 64 20.08 1.80 11.72
CA LEU A 64 21.30 2.31 11.10
C LEU A 64 21.29 3.84 11.02
N THR A 65 20.12 4.41 10.72
CA THR A 65 19.99 5.86 10.65
C THR A 65 20.28 6.51 12.01
N GLU A 66 19.74 5.92 13.07
CA GLU A 66 19.99 6.44 14.42
C GLU A 66 21.46 6.34 14.78
N GLU A 67 22.09 5.23 14.46
CA GLU A 67 23.51 5.07 14.75
C GLU A 67 24.34 6.08 13.97
N LEU A 68 24.00 6.28 12.70
CA LEU A 68 24.70 7.21 11.85
C LEU A 68 24.57 8.65 12.37
N GLU A 69 23.36 9.02 12.79
CA GLU A 69 23.12 10.35 13.33
C GLU A 69 23.98 10.65 14.54
N VAL A 70 24.23 9.63 15.36
CA VAL A 70 25.07 9.80 16.55
C VAL A 70 26.53 9.97 16.16
N ILE A 71 27.06 9.12 15.28
CA ILE A 71 28.49 9.13 15.02
C ILE A 71 28.92 10.32 14.16
N VAL A 72 28.04 10.88 13.32
CA VAL A 72 28.43 12.03 12.50
C VAL A 72 28.62 13.29 13.34
N GLU A 73 28.17 13.27 14.59
CA GLU A 73 28.42 14.40 15.49
C GLU A 73 29.87 14.48 15.93
N THR A 74 30.57 13.33 15.95
CA THR A 74 31.94 13.28 16.44
C THR A 74 32.95 12.84 15.40
N LEU A 75 32.51 12.20 14.32
CA LEU A 75 33.41 11.70 13.29
C LEU A 75 33.17 12.43 11.98
N PRO A 76 34.22 12.64 11.19
CA PRO A 76 34.07 13.30 9.89
C PRO A 76 33.35 12.37 8.91
N PRO A 77 32.72 12.95 7.87
CA PRO A 77 32.02 12.12 6.88
C PRO A 77 32.90 11.13 6.15
N THR A 78 34.22 11.37 6.12
CA THR A 78 35.16 10.48 5.45
C THR A 78 35.67 9.36 6.35
N HIS A 79 35.28 9.34 7.62
CA HIS A 79 35.74 8.32 8.54
C HIS A 79 35.23 6.96 8.06
N PRO A 80 36.07 5.91 8.06
CA PRO A 80 35.65 4.59 7.54
C PRO A 80 34.40 4.05 8.17
N HIS A 81 34.19 4.28 9.47
CA HIS A 81 33.00 3.78 10.13
C HIS A 81 31.74 4.48 9.61
N VAL A 82 31.83 5.80 9.37
CA VAL A 82 30.72 6.55 8.80
C VAL A 82 30.40 6.04 7.39
N VAL A 83 31.45 5.86 6.59
CA VAL A 83 31.28 5.38 5.22
C VAL A 83 30.64 3.99 5.21
N GLU A 84 31.08 3.12 6.11
CA GLU A 84 30.53 1.77 6.15
C GLU A 84 29.05 1.77 6.49
N LEU A 85 28.65 2.54 7.49
CA LEU A 85 27.24 2.61 7.86
C LEU A 85 26.38 3.21 6.75
N ALA A 86 26.92 4.25 6.09
CA ALA A 86 26.21 4.86 4.98
C ALA A 86 26.03 3.87 3.83
N ASP A 87 27.06 3.07 3.56
CA ASP A 87 26.98 2.05 2.52
C ASP A 87 25.94 0.98 2.86
N GLN A 88 25.92 0.56 4.13
CA GLN A 88 24.93 -0.41 4.56
C GLN A 88 23.51 0.13 4.40
N LEU A 89 23.33 1.38 4.79
CA LEU A 89 22.01 2.00 4.64
C LEU A 89 21.61 2.08 3.17
N GLY A 90 22.56 2.46 2.30
CA GLY A 90 22.30 2.50 0.87
C GLY A 90 21.89 1.14 0.31
N ASN A 91 22.52 0.08 0.79
CA ASN A 91 22.17 -1.27 0.35
C ASN A 91 20.78 -1.66 0.83
N LEU A 92 20.41 -1.27 2.04
CA LEU A 92 19.05 -1.53 2.53
C LEU A 92 18.01 -0.80 1.69
N VAL A 93 18.29 0.43 1.28
CA VAL A 93 17.37 1.18 0.44
C VAL A 93 17.17 0.46 -0.90
N LYS A 94 18.26 -0.04 -1.48
CA LYS A 94 18.14 -0.77 -2.74
C LYS A 94 17.32 -2.05 -2.59
N GLU A 95 17.56 -2.77 -1.50
CA GLU A 95 16.80 -3.98 -1.25
C GLU A 95 15.34 -3.65 -1.04
N TRP A 96 15.05 -2.58 -0.30
CA TRP A 96 13.69 -2.11 -0.09
C TRP A 96 12.99 -1.86 -1.42
N GLN A 97 13.67 -1.15 -2.34
CA GLN A 97 13.06 -0.82 -3.61
C GLN A 97 12.74 -2.07 -4.42
N GLY A 98 13.66 -3.04 -4.44
CA GLY A 98 13.43 -4.29 -5.16
C GLY A 98 12.26 -5.08 -4.59
N VAL A 99 12.16 -5.15 -3.26
CA VAL A 99 11.09 -5.89 -2.62
C VAL A 99 9.76 -5.14 -2.79
N SER A 100 9.80 -3.81 -2.68
CA SER A 100 8.62 -2.99 -2.85
C SER A 100 8.06 -3.11 -4.28
N ASP A 101 8.95 -3.21 -5.28
CA ASP A 101 8.50 -3.39 -6.65
C ASP A 101 7.74 -4.70 -6.82
N LYS A 102 8.17 -5.75 -6.13
CA LYS A 102 7.45 -7.02 -6.20
C LYS A 102 6.04 -6.89 -5.64
N LEU A 103 5.87 -6.11 -4.59
CA LEU A 103 4.55 -5.89 -4.03
C LEU A 103 3.66 -5.18 -5.04
N SER A 104 4.20 -4.17 -5.70
CA SER A 104 3.44 -3.44 -6.73
C SER A 104 3.04 -4.37 -7.87
N GLU A 105 3.90 -5.31 -8.24
CA GLU A 105 3.58 -6.25 -9.30
C GLU A 105 2.39 -7.12 -8.94
N LEU A 106 2.16 -7.36 -7.67
CA LEU A 106 0.98 -8.09 -7.20
C LEU A 106 -0.26 -7.23 -7.16
N GLY A 107 -0.11 -5.94 -7.44
CA GLY A 107 -1.23 -5.01 -7.38
C GLY A 107 -1.53 -4.50 -6.00
N ALA A 108 -0.74 -4.90 -5.01
CA ALA A 108 -0.96 -4.48 -3.63
C ALA A 108 -0.20 -3.19 -3.35
N ARG A 109 -0.71 -2.44 -2.39
CA ARG A 109 -0.02 -1.25 -1.92
C ARG A 109 -0.07 -1.23 -0.41
N ILE A 110 0.88 -0.53 0.18
CA ILE A 110 0.97 -0.44 1.62
C ILE A 110 0.23 0.80 2.09
N ALA A 111 -0.78 0.60 2.92
CA ALA A 111 -1.49 1.71 3.53
C ALA A 111 -0.84 2.12 4.84
N SER A 112 -0.22 1.16 5.54
CA SER A 112 0.42 1.42 6.81
C SER A 112 1.42 0.30 7.09
N PHE A 113 2.54 0.65 7.74
CA PHE A 113 3.53 -0.34 8.15
C PHE A 113 3.33 -0.81 9.57
N ASN A 114 2.77 0.02 10.43
CA ASN A 114 2.63 -0.33 11.83
C ASN A 114 1.39 0.34 12.39
N PRO A 115 0.30 -0.38 12.44
CA PRO A 115 0.15 -1.82 12.10
C PRO A 115 0.19 -2.04 10.59
N GLY A 116 0.55 -3.26 10.20
CA GLY A 116 0.60 -3.60 8.79
C GLY A 116 -0.77 -3.58 8.14
N HIS A 117 -0.87 -2.92 7.00
CA HIS A 117 -2.13 -2.77 6.31
C HIS A 117 -1.87 -2.69 4.81
N LEU A 118 -2.46 -3.61 4.06
CA LEU A 118 -2.35 -3.66 2.60
C LEU A 118 -3.68 -3.35 1.95
N GLU A 119 -3.61 -2.80 0.75
CA GLU A 119 -4.78 -2.45 -0.04
C GLU A 119 -4.59 -2.89 -1.48
N TRP A 120 -5.70 -3.21 -2.13
CA TRP A 120 -5.74 -3.48 -3.57
C TRP A 120 -6.88 -2.68 -4.16
N TYR A 121 -6.64 -2.08 -5.32
CA TYR A 121 -7.74 -1.44 -6.05
C TYR A 121 -8.62 -2.53 -6.65
N GLY A 122 -9.92 -2.37 -6.47
CA GLY A 122 -10.89 -3.30 -7.03
C GLY A 122 -12.20 -2.60 -7.33
N VAL A 123 -13.19 -3.39 -7.71
CA VAL A 123 -14.50 -2.86 -8.07
C VAL A 123 -15.56 -3.64 -7.30
N VAL A 124 -16.46 -2.93 -6.64
CA VAL A 124 -17.62 -3.53 -5.97
C VAL A 124 -18.84 -2.78 -6.44
N ASP A 125 -19.79 -3.50 -7.00
CA ASP A 125 -21.05 -2.92 -7.49
C ASP A 125 -20.81 -1.77 -8.47
N GLY A 126 -19.75 -1.89 -9.28
CA GLY A 126 -19.44 -0.87 -10.28
C GLY A 126 -18.63 0.30 -9.76
N TYR A 127 -18.30 0.32 -8.49
CA TYR A 127 -17.52 1.40 -7.90
C TYR A 127 -16.09 0.99 -7.65
N LEU A 128 -15.15 1.89 -7.93
CA LEU A 128 -13.77 1.69 -7.61
C LEU A 128 -13.58 1.79 -6.11
N VAL A 129 -13.00 0.76 -5.53
CA VAL A 129 -12.84 0.67 -4.08
C VAL A 129 -11.45 0.15 -3.75
N LEU A 130 -11.15 0.07 -2.47
CA LEU A 130 -9.92 -0.54 -1.97
C LEU A 130 -10.29 -1.75 -1.15
N PHE A 131 -9.81 -2.93 -1.55
CA PHE A 131 -9.86 -4.12 -0.71
C PHE A 131 -8.83 -3.93 0.40
N SER A 132 -9.18 -4.26 1.61
CA SER A 132 -8.38 -3.93 2.78
C SER A 132 -8.03 -5.19 3.56
N TRP A 133 -6.76 -5.32 3.90
CA TRP A 133 -6.28 -6.43 4.73
C TRP A 133 -5.35 -5.87 5.79
N CYS A 134 -5.67 -6.16 7.04
CA CYS A 134 -4.81 -5.79 8.15
C CYS A 134 -4.06 -7.02 8.61
N GLN A 135 -2.78 -6.83 8.93
CA GLN A 135 -1.92 -7.92 9.36
C GLN A 135 -2.53 -8.62 10.57
N GLY A 136 -2.67 -9.93 10.46
CA GLY A 136 -3.32 -10.73 11.47
C GLY A 136 -4.69 -11.24 11.06
N GLU A 137 -5.28 -10.67 10.02
CA GLU A 137 -6.55 -11.20 9.48
C GLU A 137 -6.27 -12.39 8.60
N ASP A 138 -7.20 -13.35 8.62
CA ASP A 138 -7.01 -14.60 7.90
C ASP A 138 -7.09 -14.43 6.39
N ASP A 139 -7.93 -13.52 5.93
CA ASP A 139 -8.16 -13.32 4.51
C ASP A 139 -8.60 -11.89 4.28
N ILE A 140 -8.73 -11.53 3.00
CA ILE A 140 -9.24 -10.22 2.64
C ILE A 140 -10.75 -10.28 2.71
N GLU A 141 -11.31 -9.63 3.71
CA GLU A 141 -12.75 -9.70 3.98
C GLU A 141 -13.40 -8.33 4.05
N TRP A 142 -12.64 -7.26 3.77
CA TRP A 142 -13.11 -5.91 3.95
C TRP A 142 -12.75 -5.04 2.76
N TRP A 143 -13.52 -3.99 2.59
CA TRP A 143 -13.25 -2.99 1.59
C TRP A 143 -13.71 -1.63 2.09
N TYR A 144 -13.20 -0.57 1.48
CA TYR A 144 -13.70 0.78 1.74
C TYR A 144 -13.58 1.60 0.46
N THR A 145 -14.29 2.74 0.45
CA THR A 145 -14.24 3.65 -0.67
C THR A 145 -12.93 4.42 -0.65
N LEU A 146 -12.59 5.03 -1.78
CA LEU A 146 -11.32 5.72 -1.91
C LEU A 146 -11.18 6.90 -0.96
N ASP A 147 -12.30 7.49 -0.56
CA ASP A 147 -12.29 8.63 0.34
C ASP A 147 -12.53 8.24 1.79
N SER A 148 -12.50 6.96 2.07
CA SER A 148 -12.72 6.45 3.42
C SER A 148 -11.40 5.98 4.01
N CYS A 149 -11.46 5.45 5.21
CA CYS A 149 -10.29 4.93 5.89
C CYS A 149 -10.68 3.65 6.61
N LEU A 150 -9.74 3.13 7.39
CA LEU A 150 -9.92 1.85 8.06
C LEU A 150 -11.21 1.79 8.86
N SER A 151 -11.61 2.88 9.48
CA SER A 151 -12.83 2.88 10.29
C SER A 151 -14.09 2.76 9.44
N GLY A 152 -13.98 2.99 8.12
CA GLY A 152 -15.11 2.88 7.22
C GLY A 152 -15.17 1.57 6.47
N ARG A 153 -14.47 0.56 6.95
CA ARG A 153 -14.43 -0.74 6.28
C ARG A 153 -15.81 -1.38 6.24
N ARG A 154 -16.09 -2.06 5.14
CA ARG A 154 -17.34 -2.78 4.94
C ARG A 154 -17.03 -4.23 4.61
N PRO A 155 -17.87 -5.16 5.04
CA PRO A 155 -17.59 -6.58 4.80
C PRO A 155 -17.86 -6.98 3.36
N LEU A 156 -16.96 -7.78 2.81
CA LEU A 156 -17.11 -8.29 1.45
C LEU A 156 -18.20 -9.34 1.34
N VAL A 157 -18.49 -10.02 2.43
CA VAL A 157 -19.47 -11.10 2.39
C VAL A 157 -20.87 -10.61 2.04
N GLU A 158 -21.08 -9.32 2.21
CA GLU A 158 -22.37 -8.73 1.89
C GLU A 158 -22.53 -8.42 0.42
N ALA A 159 -21.43 -8.37 -0.29
CA ALA A 159 -21.46 -7.97 -1.69
C ALA A 159 -21.92 -9.05 -2.61
#